data_0fc40c6b0232471a65494e28f402a0af
#
_entry.id   0fc40c6b0232471a65494e28f402a0af
#
_cell.length_a   1.000
_cell.length_b   1.000
_cell.length_c   1.000
_cell.angle_alpha   90.00
_cell.angle_beta   90.00
_cell.angle_gamma   90.00
#
_symmetry.space_group_name_H-M   'P 1'
#
loop_
_entity.id
_entity.type
_entity.pdbx_description
1 polymer ?
#
loop_
_entity_poly.entity_id
_entity_poly.type
_entity_poly.pdbx_seq_one_letter_code
_entity_poly.pdbx_strand_id
1 'polypeptide(L)'
;MDLVKHQKESQLKRKENERFFKRLKKVKPKVLDSLIHPLHDEIFECTNCLECANCCKTTGPLFTDKDISRIANHLSLKPSEFTEKYLRIDEDRDYVLKSVPCTFLGEDNYCSIYDVRPKA
;
A
#
# COMPACT_ATOMS: atom_id res chain seq x y z
N MET A 1 4.15 -16.11 -6.87
CA MET A 1 4.28 -16.31 -5.39
C MET A 1 3.11 -17.15 -4.90
N ASP A 2 3.37 -18.23 -4.19
CA ASP A 2 2.31 -19.03 -3.53
C ASP A 2 1.93 -18.37 -2.19
N LEU A 3 0.81 -17.64 -2.18
CA LEU A 3 0.34 -16.88 -1.01
C LEU A 3 -0.01 -17.79 0.18
N VAL A 4 -0.56 -18.99 -0.07
CA VAL A 4 -0.95 -19.91 1.00
C VAL A 4 0.28 -20.45 1.71
N LYS A 5 1.31 -20.82 0.95
CA LYS A 5 2.60 -21.26 1.47
C LYS A 5 3.25 -20.13 2.26
N HIS A 6 3.29 -18.90 1.71
CA HIS A 6 3.85 -17.73 2.35
C HIS A 6 3.17 -17.39 3.69
N GLN A 7 1.85 -17.46 3.76
CA GLN A 7 1.11 -17.23 4.99
C GLN A 7 1.44 -18.26 6.08
N LYS A 8 1.52 -19.54 5.71
CA LYS A 8 1.89 -20.62 6.65
C LYS A 8 3.32 -20.41 7.19
N GLU A 9 4.27 -20.13 6.32
CA GLU A 9 5.66 -19.88 6.71
C GLU A 9 5.78 -18.64 7.60
N SER A 10 5.04 -17.58 7.30
CA SER A 10 4.98 -16.36 8.11
C SER A 10 4.46 -16.62 9.53
N GLN A 11 3.42 -17.44 9.67
CA GLN A 11 2.88 -17.83 10.97
C GLN A 11 3.89 -18.67 11.78
N LEU A 12 4.54 -19.64 11.14
CA LEU A 12 5.56 -20.48 11.78
C LEU A 12 6.76 -19.66 12.27
N LYS A 13 7.17 -18.67 11.52
CA LYS A 13 8.31 -17.79 11.82
C LYS A 13 7.95 -16.55 12.65
N ARG A 14 6.71 -16.42 13.11
CA ARG A 14 6.23 -15.21 13.78
C ARG A 14 7.16 -14.71 14.90
N LYS A 15 7.55 -15.59 15.82
CA LYS A 15 8.43 -15.23 16.95
C LYS A 15 9.84 -14.83 16.51
N GLU A 16 10.34 -15.44 15.44
CA GLU A 16 11.63 -15.11 14.84
C GLU A 16 11.55 -13.74 14.15
N ASN A 17 10.49 -13.50 13.39
CA ASN A 17 10.23 -12.22 12.73
C ASN A 17 10.08 -11.07 13.74
N GLU A 18 9.35 -11.27 14.84
CA GLU A 18 9.21 -10.27 15.90
C GLU A 18 10.56 -9.90 16.54
N ARG A 19 11.43 -10.88 16.77
CA ARG A 19 12.78 -10.64 17.27
C ARG A 19 13.64 -9.89 16.24
N PHE A 20 13.52 -10.25 14.98
CA PHE A 20 14.20 -9.59 13.88
C PHE A 20 13.77 -8.11 13.78
N PHE A 21 12.49 -7.81 13.76
CA PHE A 21 11.98 -6.43 13.72
C PHE A 21 12.42 -5.59 14.94
N LYS A 22 12.49 -6.19 16.12
CA LYS A 22 13.04 -5.50 17.31
C LYS A 22 14.50 -5.11 17.12
N ARG A 23 15.31 -5.93 16.43
CA ARG A 23 16.70 -5.59 16.09
C ARG A 23 16.77 -4.48 15.04
N LEU A 24 15.92 -4.52 14.02
CA LEU A 24 15.89 -3.50 12.97
C LEU A 24 15.61 -2.08 13.52
N LYS A 25 14.82 -1.95 14.56
CA LYS A 25 14.54 -0.65 15.22
C LYS A 25 15.82 0.03 15.78
N LYS A 26 16.90 -0.71 15.97
CA LYS A 26 18.19 -0.18 16.43
C LYS A 26 19.12 0.23 15.29
N VAL A 27 18.78 -0.09 14.06
CA VAL A 27 19.58 0.25 12.87
C VAL A 27 19.25 1.69 12.47
N LYS A 28 20.28 2.44 12.06
CA LYS A 28 20.09 3.81 11.56
C LYS A 28 19.22 3.80 10.29
N PRO A 29 18.22 4.69 10.15
CA PRO A 29 17.30 4.71 9.01
C PRO A 29 18.02 4.70 7.65
N LYS A 30 19.03 5.54 7.46
CA LYS A 30 19.80 5.57 6.20
C LYS A 30 20.44 4.24 5.82
N VAL A 31 20.94 3.49 6.81
CA VAL A 31 21.52 2.16 6.56
C VAL A 31 20.41 1.17 6.17
N LEU A 32 19.29 1.24 6.86
CA LEU A 32 18.14 0.40 6.58
C LEU A 32 17.60 0.65 5.16
N ASP A 33 17.43 1.91 4.78
CA ASP A 33 16.96 2.29 3.44
C ASP A 33 17.91 1.78 2.34
N SER A 34 19.22 1.91 2.54
CA SER A 34 20.21 1.42 1.56
C SER A 34 20.22 -0.10 1.37
N LEU A 35 19.75 -0.84 2.37
CA LEU A 35 19.61 -2.31 2.30
C LEU A 35 18.26 -2.73 1.73
N ILE A 36 17.20 -2.02 2.07
CA ILE A 36 15.83 -2.38 1.68
C ILE A 36 15.58 -2.08 0.21
N HIS A 37 16.06 -0.95 -0.33
CA HIS A 37 15.78 -0.60 -1.72
C HIS A 37 16.24 -1.68 -2.73
N PRO A 38 17.49 -2.17 -2.69
CA PRO A 38 17.90 -3.25 -3.60
C PRO A 38 17.09 -4.54 -3.42
N LEU A 39 16.78 -4.91 -2.17
CA LEU A 39 15.97 -6.10 -1.89
C LEU A 39 14.52 -5.95 -2.38
N HIS A 40 13.96 -4.75 -2.26
CA HIS A 40 12.66 -4.44 -2.83
C HIS A 40 12.65 -4.66 -4.33
N ASP A 41 13.63 -4.08 -5.04
CA ASP A 41 13.71 -4.18 -6.49
C ASP A 41 13.86 -5.65 -6.94
N GLU A 42 14.76 -6.41 -6.31
CA GLU A 42 14.95 -7.85 -6.58
C GLU A 42 13.65 -8.65 -6.39
N ILE A 43 12.92 -8.42 -5.29
CA ILE A 43 11.66 -9.15 -5.01
C ILE A 43 10.58 -8.75 -6.01
N PHE A 44 10.48 -7.47 -6.35
CA PHE A 44 9.44 -6.99 -7.26
C PHE A 44 9.69 -7.33 -8.73
N GLU A 45 10.92 -7.63 -9.14
CA GLU A 45 11.18 -8.23 -10.45
C GLU A 45 10.47 -9.58 -10.63
N CYS A 46 10.29 -10.34 -9.54
CA CYS A 46 9.65 -11.66 -9.53
C CYS A 46 8.21 -11.64 -9.03
N THR A 47 7.66 -10.48 -8.67
CA THR A 47 6.33 -10.35 -8.07
C THR A 47 5.37 -9.62 -9.00
N ASN A 48 4.35 -10.32 -9.48
CA ASN A 48 3.28 -9.71 -10.25
C ASN A 48 2.14 -9.27 -9.32
N CYS A 49 2.01 -7.97 -9.08
CA CYS A 49 0.97 -7.41 -8.23
C CYS A 49 -0.45 -7.72 -8.73
N LEU A 50 -0.64 -7.88 -10.05
CA LEU A 50 -1.94 -8.17 -10.65
C LEU A 50 -2.46 -9.57 -10.30
N GLU A 51 -1.56 -10.53 -10.02
CA GLU A 51 -1.96 -11.86 -9.59
C GLU A 51 -2.48 -11.88 -8.15
N CYS A 52 -2.04 -10.95 -7.33
CA CYS A 52 -2.32 -10.90 -5.91
C CYS A 52 -3.34 -9.81 -5.54
N ALA A 53 -3.02 -8.55 -5.82
CA ALA A 53 -3.73 -7.33 -5.43
C ALA A 53 -4.17 -7.29 -3.94
N ASN A 54 -3.52 -8.06 -3.07
CA ASN A 54 -3.95 -8.23 -1.68
C ASN A 54 -3.91 -6.92 -0.88
N CYS A 55 -2.91 -6.06 -1.12
CA CYS A 55 -2.83 -4.75 -0.49
C CYS A 55 -4.03 -3.86 -0.86
N CYS A 56 -4.47 -3.87 -2.13
CA CYS A 56 -5.66 -3.14 -2.57
C CYS A 56 -6.97 -3.74 -2.03
N LYS A 57 -6.96 -5.03 -1.68
CA LYS A 57 -8.13 -5.73 -1.12
C LYS A 57 -8.27 -5.58 0.38
N THR A 58 -7.16 -5.37 1.09
CA THR A 58 -7.12 -5.42 2.56
C THR A 58 -6.66 -4.12 3.22
N THR A 59 -5.84 -3.33 2.53
CA THR A 59 -5.22 -2.13 3.10
C THR A 59 -5.29 -1.01 2.07
N GLY A 60 -5.94 0.08 2.42
CA GLY A 60 -5.98 1.26 1.55
C GLY A 60 -4.69 2.10 1.67
N PRO A 61 -4.34 2.88 0.63
CA PRO A 61 -3.25 3.83 0.69
C PRO A 61 -3.60 5.06 1.53
N LEU A 62 -2.57 5.79 1.95
CA LEU A 62 -2.71 7.16 2.46
C LEU A 62 -2.79 8.15 1.29
N PHE A 63 -3.54 9.22 1.47
CA PHE A 63 -3.70 10.28 0.47
C PHE A 63 -3.16 11.59 1.02
N THR A 64 -2.18 12.14 0.34
CA THR A 64 -1.74 13.53 0.60
C THR A 64 -2.63 14.53 -0.13
N ASP A 65 -2.60 15.80 0.25
CA ASP A 65 -3.35 16.86 -0.46
C ASP A 65 -2.99 16.94 -1.94
N LYS A 66 -1.72 16.66 -2.29
CA LYS A 66 -1.25 16.59 -3.67
C LYS A 66 -1.85 15.39 -4.42
N ASP A 67 -1.98 14.25 -3.76
CA ASP A 67 -2.62 13.08 -4.33
C ASP A 67 -4.11 13.34 -4.58
N ILE A 68 -4.80 13.91 -3.60
CA ILE A 68 -6.22 14.27 -3.69
C ILE A 68 -6.45 15.19 -4.87
N SER A 69 -5.67 16.27 -5.01
CA SER A 69 -5.80 17.23 -6.10
C SER A 69 -5.56 16.58 -7.47
N ARG A 70 -4.54 15.74 -7.58
CA ARG A 70 -4.18 15.05 -8.82
C ARG A 70 -5.25 14.04 -9.24
N ILE A 71 -5.73 13.23 -8.31
CA ILE A 71 -6.75 12.20 -8.58
C ILE A 71 -8.10 12.85 -8.87
N ALA A 72 -8.50 13.86 -8.10
CA ALA A 72 -9.73 14.61 -8.31
C ALA A 72 -9.76 15.22 -9.72
N ASN A 73 -8.66 15.86 -10.14
CA ASN A 73 -8.54 16.40 -11.49
C ASN A 73 -8.69 15.32 -12.58
N HIS A 74 -8.06 14.16 -12.39
CA HIS A 74 -8.19 13.02 -13.32
C HIS A 74 -9.63 12.51 -13.44
N LEU A 75 -10.36 12.50 -12.33
CA LEU A 75 -11.76 12.08 -12.27
C LEU A 75 -12.76 13.21 -12.61
N SER A 76 -12.28 14.40 -12.99
CA SER A 76 -13.11 15.59 -13.26
C SER A 76 -13.97 16.01 -12.05
N LEU A 77 -13.42 15.86 -10.86
CA LEU A 77 -14.05 16.25 -9.59
C LEU A 77 -13.27 17.41 -8.95
N LYS A 78 -13.93 18.17 -8.08
CA LYS A 78 -13.25 19.07 -7.16
C LYS A 78 -12.58 18.26 -6.04
N PRO A 79 -11.44 18.71 -5.49
CA PRO A 79 -10.77 18.02 -4.37
C PRO A 79 -11.70 17.75 -3.17
N SER A 80 -12.57 18.69 -2.84
CA SER A 80 -13.56 18.54 -1.76
C SER A 80 -14.61 17.45 -2.07
N GLU A 81 -15.08 17.37 -3.31
CA GLU A 81 -16.02 16.35 -3.75
C GLU A 81 -15.38 14.96 -3.73
N PHE A 82 -14.12 14.86 -4.17
CA PHE A 82 -13.36 13.61 -4.08
C PHE A 82 -13.20 13.15 -2.64
N THR A 83 -12.79 14.06 -1.76
CA THR A 83 -12.60 13.77 -0.33
C THR A 83 -13.91 13.32 0.32
N GLU A 84 -14.99 14.04 0.11
CA GLU A 84 -16.31 13.70 0.66
C GLU A 84 -16.81 12.34 0.15
N LYS A 85 -16.61 12.05 -1.12
CA LYS A 85 -17.11 10.82 -1.75
C LYS A 85 -16.33 9.58 -1.36
N TYR A 86 -15.02 9.64 -1.34
CA TYR A 86 -14.14 8.46 -1.27
C TYR A 86 -13.33 8.34 0.00
N LEU A 87 -13.06 9.43 0.71
CA LEU A 87 -12.13 9.46 1.81
C LEU A 87 -12.82 9.67 3.17
N ARG A 88 -12.12 9.25 4.20
CA ARG A 88 -12.37 9.61 5.59
C ARG A 88 -11.06 9.96 6.27
N ILE A 89 -11.10 10.62 7.39
CA ILE A 89 -9.94 10.87 8.26
C ILE A 89 -9.89 9.73 9.27
N ASP A 90 -8.73 9.10 9.41
CA ASP A 90 -8.51 8.04 10.39
C ASP A 90 -8.06 8.58 11.76
N GLU A 91 -7.67 7.70 12.66
CA GLU A 91 -7.26 8.04 14.03
C GLU A 91 -5.95 8.84 14.06
N ASP A 92 -5.08 8.65 13.08
CA ASP A 92 -3.79 9.35 12.92
C ASP A 92 -3.93 10.69 12.17
N ARG A 93 -5.16 11.09 11.82
CA ARG A 93 -5.52 12.27 11.02
C ARG A 93 -5.06 12.21 9.56
N ASP A 94 -4.91 11.02 9.04
CA ASP A 94 -4.59 10.80 7.65
C ASP A 94 -5.85 10.59 6.81
N TYR A 95 -5.81 11.02 5.55
CA TYR A 95 -6.86 10.70 4.60
C TYR A 95 -6.69 9.28 4.09
N VAL A 96 -7.70 8.46 4.31
CA VAL A 96 -7.76 7.05 3.88
C VAL A 96 -9.08 6.77 3.16
N LEU A 97 -9.14 5.68 2.40
CA LEU A 97 -10.41 5.25 1.79
C LEU A 97 -11.46 4.92 2.85
N LYS A 98 -12.72 5.19 2.53
CA LYS A 98 -13.86 4.88 3.42
C LYS A 98 -14.00 3.40 3.69
N SER A 99 -13.61 2.56 2.75
CA SER A 99 -13.74 1.11 2.84
C SER A 99 -12.68 0.38 2.03
N VAL A 100 -12.48 -0.89 2.35
CA VAL A 100 -11.73 -1.86 1.56
C VAL A 100 -12.70 -2.98 1.14
N PRO A 101 -12.51 -3.60 -0.01
CA PRO A 101 -11.47 -3.38 -1.02
C PRO A 101 -11.44 -1.97 -1.59
N CYS A 102 -10.28 -1.57 -2.13
CA CYS A 102 -10.11 -0.26 -2.74
C CYS A 102 -11.18 -0.02 -3.83
N THR A 103 -11.84 1.13 -3.78
CA THR A 103 -12.89 1.52 -4.76
C THR A 103 -12.37 1.56 -6.20
N PHE A 104 -11.08 1.81 -6.38
CA PHE A 104 -10.45 1.91 -7.70
C PHE A 104 -9.86 0.60 -8.21
N LEU A 105 -10.00 -0.48 -7.46
CA LEU A 105 -9.59 -1.82 -7.87
C LEU A 105 -10.67 -2.45 -8.74
N GLY A 106 -10.32 -2.82 -9.98
CA GLY A 106 -11.17 -3.57 -10.89
C GLY A 106 -11.22 -5.07 -10.54
N GLU A 107 -12.18 -5.78 -11.09
CA GLU A 107 -12.33 -7.24 -10.94
C GLU A 107 -11.14 -8.01 -11.52
N ASP A 108 -10.45 -7.41 -12.47
CA ASP A 108 -9.21 -7.91 -13.11
C ASP A 108 -7.93 -7.59 -12.31
N ASN A 109 -8.06 -7.07 -11.09
CA ASN A 109 -6.98 -6.57 -10.25
C ASN A 109 -6.24 -5.32 -10.79
N TYR A 110 -6.71 -4.71 -11.87
CA TYR A 110 -6.16 -3.44 -12.35
C TYR A 110 -6.68 -2.25 -11.54
N CYS A 111 -5.82 -1.25 -11.33
CA CYS A 111 -6.19 -0.01 -10.69
C CYS A 111 -6.70 1.00 -11.75
N SER A 112 -7.95 1.45 -11.62
CA SER A 112 -8.55 2.41 -12.56
C SER A 112 -7.92 3.80 -12.53
N ILE A 113 -7.17 4.13 -11.48
CA ILE A 113 -6.41 5.39 -11.33
C ILE A 113 -4.90 5.17 -11.26
N TYR A 114 -4.40 4.09 -11.86
CA TYR A 114 -2.99 3.68 -11.74
C TYR A 114 -2.01 4.81 -12.07
N ASP A 115 -2.24 5.56 -13.14
CA ASP A 115 -1.34 6.63 -13.59
C ASP A 115 -1.28 7.84 -12.63
N VAL A 116 -2.33 8.02 -11.84
CA VAL A 116 -2.46 9.11 -10.87
C VAL A 116 -2.55 8.62 -9.42
N ARG A 117 -2.27 7.34 -9.19
CA ARG A 117 -2.38 6.70 -7.88
C ARG A 117 -1.63 7.46 -6.77
N PRO A 118 -2.03 7.30 -5.51
CA PRO A 118 -1.28 7.84 -4.37
C PRO A 118 0.18 7.40 -4.40
N LYS A 119 1.07 8.28 -3.96
CA LYS A 119 2.52 8.01 -3.94
C LYS A 119 3.01 7.45 -2.60
N ALA A 120 2.13 7.42 -1.61
CA ALA A 120 2.43 6.86 -0.29
C ALA A 120 2.27 5.35 -0.29
#